data_7b14fe2dc6604adc91c1a3e3939da117
#
_entry.id   7b14fe2dc6604adc91c1a3e3939da117
#
_cell.length_a   1.000
_cell.length_b   1.000
_cell.length_c   1.000
_cell.angle_alpha   90.00
_cell.angle_beta   90.00
_cell.angle_gamma   90.00
#
_symmetry.space_group_name_H-M   'P 1'
#
loop_
_entity.id
_entity.type
_entity.pdbx_description
1 polymer ?
#
loop_
_entity_poly.entity_id
_entity_poly.type
_entity_poly.pdbx_seq_one_letter_code
_entity_poly.pdbx_strand_id
1 'polypeptide(L)'
;SQAGRTMDSITRDVLAGGTNVLYAPKQNADGTETEVKSRKELDKTCTLTPKLFFQAAAQLGAMNADPIGDSYIAIIHPYAAYDLKTCKEFIEAHKYADPDTMYRGEIGKLGNIRFIETSEAKIWKDTTCPSGLAVFGTLVLGAHAYGVTELEGGGLEHIVKQLGYGDDPLNQRASVGWKGMRAAERLVEQYMVRIESVSSYSGTAAAN
;
A
#
# COMPACT_ATOMS: atom_id res chain seq x y z
N SER A 1 8.61 14.80 -5.35
CA SER A 1 9.93 15.16 -4.82
C SER A 1 10.37 14.17 -3.74
N GLN A 2 11.66 14.10 -3.42
CA GLN A 2 12.20 13.18 -2.40
C GLN A 2 11.60 13.45 -1.01
N ALA A 3 11.42 14.71 -0.65
CA ALA A 3 10.81 15.10 0.62
C ALA A 3 9.40 14.52 0.79
N GLY A 4 8.56 14.61 -0.24
CA GLY A 4 7.22 14.02 -0.22
C GLY A 4 7.26 12.51 -0.02
N ARG A 5 8.14 11.79 -0.74
CA ARG A 5 8.32 10.34 -0.57
C ARG A 5 8.75 9.97 0.85
N THR A 6 9.66 10.75 1.46
CA THR A 6 10.09 10.50 2.84
C THR A 6 8.92 10.62 3.82
N MET A 7 8.10 11.66 3.66
CA MET A 7 6.90 11.84 4.49
C MET A 7 5.88 10.70 4.31
N ASP A 8 5.67 10.28 3.07
CA ASP A 8 4.75 9.19 2.74
C ASP A 8 5.27 7.85 3.27
N SER A 9 6.58 7.58 3.22
CA SER A 9 7.16 6.36 3.75
C SER A 9 7.06 6.26 5.27
N ILE A 10 7.19 7.37 6.00
CA ILE A 10 6.96 7.42 7.45
C ILE A 10 5.51 7.03 7.78
N THR A 11 4.55 7.66 7.09
CA THR A 11 3.13 7.34 7.28
C THR A 11 2.82 5.89 6.92
N ARG A 12 3.32 5.41 5.78
CA ARG A 12 3.19 4.01 5.34
C ARG A 12 3.69 3.02 6.38
N ASP A 13 4.86 3.26 6.97
CA ASP A 13 5.46 2.34 7.93
C ASP A 13 4.66 2.26 9.24
N VAL A 14 4.07 3.36 9.67
CA VAL A 14 3.11 3.37 10.80
C VAL A 14 1.87 2.54 10.47
N LEU A 15 1.28 2.72 9.28
CA LEU A 15 0.10 1.96 8.85
C LEU A 15 0.42 0.48 8.64
N ALA A 16 1.59 0.17 8.08
CA ALA A 16 2.04 -1.20 7.86
C ALA A 16 2.32 -1.98 9.15
N GLY A 17 2.44 -1.32 10.29
CA GLY A 17 2.58 -1.94 11.61
C GLY A 17 1.27 -2.46 12.22
N GLY A 18 0.12 -2.34 11.57
CA GLY A 18 -1.18 -2.78 12.07
C GLY A 18 -1.25 -4.27 12.37
N THR A 19 -2.15 -4.67 13.28
CA THR A 19 -2.33 -6.06 13.72
C THR A 19 -3.44 -6.80 12.99
N ASN A 20 -4.34 -6.07 12.33
CA ASN A 20 -5.44 -6.64 11.55
C ASN A 20 -4.94 -7.07 10.17
N VAL A 21 -4.59 -8.34 10.02
CA VAL A 21 -3.91 -8.88 8.84
C VAL A 21 -4.71 -10.02 8.22
N LEU A 22 -4.88 -9.96 6.90
CA LEU A 22 -5.33 -11.06 6.05
C LEU A 22 -4.15 -11.58 5.21
N TYR A 23 -3.96 -12.88 5.18
CA TYR A 23 -2.95 -13.52 4.35
C TYR A 23 -3.58 -14.10 3.09
N ALA A 24 -2.90 -13.95 1.95
CA ALA A 24 -3.33 -14.60 0.72
C ALA A 24 -3.25 -16.13 0.87
N PRO A 25 -4.33 -16.88 0.57
CA PRO A 25 -4.33 -18.32 0.68
C PRO A 25 -3.41 -18.95 -0.38
N LYS A 26 -2.89 -20.13 -0.08
CA LYS A 26 -2.17 -20.94 -1.06
C LYS A 26 -3.15 -21.50 -2.09
N GLN A 27 -2.82 -21.30 -3.35
CA GLN A 27 -3.55 -21.89 -4.46
C GLN A 27 -2.93 -23.27 -4.78
N ASN A 28 -3.67 -24.34 -4.51
CA ASN A 28 -3.23 -25.70 -4.78
C ASN A 28 -3.48 -26.08 -6.25
N ALA A 29 -2.74 -27.07 -6.75
CA ALA A 29 -2.88 -27.53 -8.12
C ALA A 29 -4.25 -28.16 -8.45
N ASP A 30 -4.97 -28.61 -7.43
CA ASP A 30 -6.34 -29.17 -7.53
C ASP A 30 -7.44 -28.07 -7.51
N GLY A 31 -7.06 -26.79 -7.47
CA GLY A 31 -7.98 -25.67 -7.40
C GLY A 31 -8.52 -25.36 -6.00
N THR A 32 -8.07 -26.06 -4.96
CA THR A 32 -8.44 -25.77 -3.59
C THR A 32 -7.56 -24.69 -2.99
N GLU A 33 -8.08 -23.95 -2.02
CA GLU A 33 -7.35 -22.92 -1.27
C GLU A 33 -6.99 -23.45 0.12
N THR A 34 -5.75 -23.26 0.52
CA THR A 34 -5.29 -23.54 1.90
C THR A 34 -5.05 -22.23 2.62
N GLU A 35 -5.70 -22.05 3.75
CA GLU A 35 -5.55 -20.86 4.58
C GLU A 35 -4.13 -20.75 5.13
N VAL A 36 -3.58 -19.53 5.12
CA VAL A 36 -2.27 -19.17 5.66
C VAL A 36 -2.48 -18.29 6.88
N LYS A 37 -1.77 -18.57 7.98
CA LYS A 37 -1.94 -17.87 9.26
C LYS A 37 -0.75 -16.99 9.63
N SER A 38 0.34 -17.09 8.91
CA SER A 38 1.55 -16.32 9.18
C SER A 38 2.28 -15.94 7.90
N ARG A 39 3.01 -14.82 7.94
CA ARG A 39 3.83 -14.37 6.82
C ARG A 39 4.86 -15.41 6.37
N LYS A 40 5.42 -16.19 7.28
CA LYS A 40 6.42 -17.24 6.97
C LYS A 40 5.89 -18.40 6.15
N GLU A 41 4.58 -18.63 6.21
CA GLU A 41 3.91 -19.73 5.48
C GLU A 41 3.55 -19.35 4.05
N LEU A 42 3.66 -18.07 3.69
CA LEU A 42 3.40 -17.63 2.32
C LEU A 42 4.36 -18.31 1.34
N ASP A 43 3.89 -18.60 0.14
CA ASP A 43 4.69 -19.13 -0.95
C ASP A 43 4.37 -18.41 -2.28
N LYS A 44 4.97 -18.85 -3.37
CA LYS A 44 4.79 -18.24 -4.70
C LYS A 44 3.36 -18.33 -5.23
N THR A 45 2.53 -19.20 -4.66
CA THR A 45 1.13 -19.38 -5.08
C THR A 45 0.17 -18.45 -4.33
N CYS A 46 0.65 -17.79 -3.26
CA CYS A 46 -0.14 -16.87 -2.45
C CYS A 46 -0.28 -15.49 -3.12
N THR A 47 -0.94 -15.46 -4.26
CA THR A 47 -1.16 -14.24 -5.04
C THR A 47 -2.42 -13.50 -4.60
N LEU A 48 -2.50 -12.22 -4.96
CA LEU A 48 -3.62 -11.37 -4.63
C LEU A 48 -4.84 -11.73 -5.51
N THR A 49 -6.00 -11.93 -4.87
CA THR A 49 -7.25 -12.29 -5.54
C THR A 49 -8.38 -11.31 -5.19
N PRO A 50 -9.40 -11.15 -6.06
CA PRO A 50 -10.58 -10.33 -5.77
C PRO A 50 -11.30 -10.73 -4.50
N LYS A 51 -11.35 -12.03 -4.19
CA LYS A 51 -11.98 -12.60 -3.00
C LYS A 51 -11.43 -11.98 -1.70
N LEU A 52 -10.11 -11.75 -1.61
CA LEU A 52 -9.48 -11.14 -0.43
C LEU A 52 -9.99 -9.72 -0.17
N PHE A 53 -10.24 -8.96 -1.23
CA PHE A 53 -10.80 -7.61 -1.09
C PHE A 53 -12.25 -7.64 -0.63
N PHE A 54 -13.05 -8.59 -1.10
CA PHE A 54 -14.41 -8.76 -0.58
C PHE A 54 -14.41 -9.18 0.89
N GLN A 55 -13.46 -10.03 1.31
CA GLN A 55 -13.27 -10.40 2.71
C GLN A 55 -12.86 -9.17 3.55
N ALA A 56 -11.92 -8.36 3.07
CA ALA A 56 -11.50 -7.14 3.75
C ALA A 56 -12.66 -6.13 3.88
N ALA A 57 -13.44 -5.93 2.82
CA ALA A 57 -14.62 -5.06 2.87
C ALA A 57 -15.68 -5.57 3.85
N ALA A 58 -15.94 -6.88 3.87
CA ALA A 58 -16.87 -7.50 4.81
C ALA A 58 -16.39 -7.35 6.27
N GLN A 59 -15.08 -7.49 6.52
CA GLN A 59 -14.50 -7.30 7.84
C GLN A 59 -14.60 -5.84 8.30
N LEU A 60 -14.30 -4.86 7.44
CA LEU A 60 -14.48 -3.45 7.75
C LEU A 60 -15.95 -3.10 8.02
N GLY A 61 -16.87 -3.62 7.21
CA GLY A 61 -18.31 -3.45 7.44
C GLY A 61 -18.79 -4.06 8.75
N ALA A 62 -18.29 -5.24 9.12
CA ALA A 62 -18.62 -5.90 10.40
C ALA A 62 -18.11 -5.10 11.62
N MET A 63 -17.02 -4.33 11.43
CA MET A 63 -16.47 -3.44 12.48
C MET A 63 -17.10 -2.04 12.46
N ASN A 64 -18.12 -1.81 11.65
CA ASN A 64 -18.78 -0.52 11.44
C ASN A 64 -17.81 0.58 11.00
N ALA A 65 -16.83 0.25 10.17
CA ALA A 65 -15.95 1.24 9.57
C ALA A 65 -16.71 1.99 8.47
N ASP A 66 -16.77 3.31 8.58
CA ASP A 66 -17.36 4.14 7.53
C ASP A 66 -16.45 4.16 6.29
N PRO A 67 -17.03 4.14 5.08
CA PRO A 67 -16.25 4.33 3.86
C PRO A 67 -15.74 5.78 3.74
N ILE A 68 -14.68 5.97 2.99
CA ILE A 68 -14.14 7.28 2.65
C ILE A 68 -14.88 7.79 1.39
N GLY A 69 -15.91 8.61 1.59
CA GLY A 69 -16.86 8.97 0.53
C GLY A 69 -17.73 7.76 0.17
N ASP A 70 -17.62 7.28 -1.07
CA ASP A 70 -18.46 6.17 -1.57
C ASP A 70 -17.82 4.79 -1.46
N SER A 71 -16.57 4.68 -0.97
CA SER A 71 -15.85 3.41 -0.98
C SER A 71 -14.69 3.39 0.02
N TYR A 72 -14.27 2.19 0.40
CA TYR A 72 -12.99 1.99 1.07
C TYR A 72 -11.84 2.25 0.09
N ILE A 73 -10.67 2.62 0.60
CA ILE A 73 -9.50 2.87 -0.22
C ILE A 73 -8.49 1.75 -0.02
N ALA A 74 -8.07 1.12 -1.12
CA ALA A 74 -6.98 0.14 -1.12
C ALA A 74 -5.72 0.74 -1.75
N ILE A 75 -4.62 0.74 -1.00
CA ILE A 75 -3.30 1.16 -1.46
C ILE A 75 -2.53 -0.08 -1.84
N ILE A 76 -2.16 -0.22 -3.12
CA ILE A 76 -1.57 -1.43 -3.68
C ILE A 76 -0.27 -1.15 -4.42
N HIS A 77 0.68 -2.09 -4.36
CA HIS A 77 1.90 -2.04 -5.17
C HIS A 77 1.62 -2.50 -6.61
N PRO A 78 2.23 -1.89 -7.65
CA PRO A 78 2.00 -2.27 -9.05
C PRO A 78 2.25 -3.76 -9.36
N TYR A 79 3.21 -4.40 -8.70
CA TYR A 79 3.47 -5.84 -8.90
C TYR A 79 2.35 -6.73 -8.35
N ALA A 80 1.75 -6.36 -7.22
CA ALA A 80 0.59 -7.06 -6.69
C ALA A 80 -0.69 -6.72 -7.49
N ALA A 81 -0.78 -5.50 -8.02
CA ALA A 81 -1.84 -5.09 -8.92
C ALA A 81 -1.84 -5.88 -10.24
N TYR A 82 -0.66 -6.26 -10.75
CA TYR A 82 -0.55 -7.12 -11.92
C TYR A 82 -1.27 -8.46 -11.72
N ASP A 83 -1.09 -9.11 -10.57
CA ASP A 83 -1.76 -10.37 -10.26
C ASP A 83 -3.28 -10.22 -10.23
N LEU A 84 -3.76 -9.13 -9.63
CA LEU A 84 -5.18 -8.81 -9.59
C LEU A 84 -5.75 -8.58 -11.00
N LYS A 85 -5.06 -7.81 -11.84
CA LYS A 85 -5.47 -7.51 -13.22
C LYS A 85 -5.47 -8.74 -14.13
N THR A 86 -4.62 -9.73 -13.87
CA THR A 86 -4.52 -10.98 -14.64
C THR A 86 -5.45 -12.08 -14.14
N CYS A 87 -6.11 -11.90 -13.00
CA CYS A 87 -7.06 -12.86 -12.45
C CYS A 87 -8.31 -12.95 -13.36
N LYS A 88 -8.74 -14.19 -13.67
CA LYS A 88 -9.90 -14.44 -14.54
C LYS A 88 -11.18 -13.80 -14.03
N GLU A 89 -11.42 -13.89 -12.73
CA GLU A 89 -12.60 -13.32 -12.08
C GLU A 89 -12.66 -11.79 -12.24
N PHE A 90 -11.50 -11.13 -12.14
CA PHE A 90 -11.39 -9.69 -12.33
C PHE A 90 -11.66 -9.28 -13.78
N ILE A 91 -11.09 -10.02 -14.74
CA ILE A 91 -11.27 -9.76 -16.17
C ILE A 91 -12.75 -9.95 -16.56
N GLU A 92 -13.41 -10.99 -16.07
CA GLU A 92 -14.83 -11.25 -16.35
C GLU A 92 -15.73 -10.17 -15.77
N ALA A 93 -15.48 -9.75 -14.52
CA ALA A 93 -16.27 -8.68 -13.89
C ALA A 93 -16.16 -7.35 -14.66
N HIS A 94 -14.97 -7.00 -15.15
CA HIS A 94 -14.72 -5.76 -15.88
C HIS A 94 -15.26 -5.76 -17.31
N LYS A 95 -15.38 -6.92 -17.97
CA LYS A 95 -15.98 -7.04 -19.31
C LYS A 95 -17.44 -6.55 -19.35
N TYR A 96 -18.14 -6.69 -18.23
CA TYR A 96 -19.55 -6.30 -18.13
C TYR A 96 -19.77 -4.90 -17.56
N ALA A 97 -18.80 -4.36 -16.80
CA ALA A 97 -18.99 -3.11 -16.09
C ALA A 97 -18.56 -1.87 -16.88
N ASP A 98 -17.35 -1.87 -17.42
CA ASP A 98 -16.80 -0.73 -18.16
C ASP A 98 -15.56 -1.14 -18.99
N PRO A 99 -15.73 -1.43 -20.29
CA PRO A 99 -14.63 -1.83 -21.16
C PRO A 99 -13.51 -0.78 -21.28
N ASP A 100 -13.85 0.52 -21.24
CA ASP A 100 -12.91 1.61 -21.41
C ASP A 100 -11.87 1.69 -20.27
N THR A 101 -12.29 1.41 -19.05
CA THR A 101 -11.41 1.40 -17.87
C THR A 101 -10.33 0.32 -17.98
N MET A 102 -10.70 -0.83 -18.52
CA MET A 102 -9.76 -1.95 -18.75
C MET A 102 -8.65 -1.58 -19.76
N TYR A 103 -9.00 -0.87 -20.83
CA TYR A 103 -8.02 -0.43 -21.85
C TYR A 103 -7.06 0.65 -21.33
N ARG A 104 -7.47 1.46 -20.37
CA ARG A 104 -6.61 2.47 -19.73
C ARG A 104 -5.66 1.88 -18.70
N GLY A 105 -5.83 0.59 -18.34
CA GLY A 105 -4.99 -0.08 -17.34
C GLY A 105 -5.24 0.36 -15.89
N GLU A 106 -6.30 1.10 -15.64
CA GLU A 106 -6.74 1.44 -14.29
C GLU A 106 -7.37 0.21 -13.62
N ILE A 107 -7.14 0.02 -12.31
CA ILE A 107 -7.83 -1.04 -11.55
C ILE A 107 -9.28 -0.63 -11.30
N GLY A 108 -9.53 0.68 -11.20
CA GLY A 108 -10.87 1.22 -10.99
C GLY A 108 -11.42 0.92 -9.59
N LYS A 109 -12.64 0.42 -9.54
CA LYS A 109 -13.38 0.09 -8.32
C LYS A 109 -13.83 -1.37 -8.38
N LEU A 110 -13.56 -2.13 -7.33
CA LEU A 110 -14.03 -3.50 -7.18
C LEU A 110 -14.99 -3.58 -5.98
N GLY A 111 -16.27 -3.78 -6.27
CA GLY A 111 -17.29 -3.73 -5.23
C GLY A 111 -17.30 -2.35 -4.55
N ASN A 112 -17.04 -2.32 -3.25
CA ASN A 112 -16.98 -1.10 -2.45
C ASN A 112 -15.55 -0.62 -2.15
N ILE A 113 -14.56 -1.03 -2.95
CA ILE A 113 -13.15 -0.69 -2.76
C ILE A 113 -12.61 0.03 -4.00
N ARG A 114 -12.00 1.20 -3.80
CA ARG A 114 -11.30 1.97 -4.81
C ARG A 114 -9.79 1.75 -4.66
N PHE A 115 -9.11 1.50 -5.76
CA PHE A 115 -7.68 1.21 -5.77
C PHE A 115 -6.83 2.45 -6.07
N ILE A 116 -5.73 2.57 -5.33
CA ILE A 116 -4.67 3.54 -5.58
C ILE A 116 -3.36 2.78 -5.72
N GLU A 117 -2.76 2.82 -6.90
CA GLU A 117 -1.46 2.21 -7.14
C GLU A 117 -0.34 3.15 -6.72
N THR A 118 0.62 2.62 -5.97
CA THR A 118 1.85 3.34 -5.61
C THR A 118 3.04 2.40 -5.51
N SER A 119 4.18 2.83 -6.06
CA SER A 119 5.45 2.10 -5.92
C SER A 119 6.00 2.13 -4.49
N GLU A 120 5.50 3.03 -3.66
CA GLU A 120 5.92 3.18 -2.26
C GLU A 120 5.11 2.28 -1.30
N ALA A 121 4.18 1.43 -1.79
CA ALA A 121 3.49 0.47 -0.95
C ALA A 121 4.50 -0.51 -0.31
N LYS A 122 4.25 -0.90 0.95
CA LYS A 122 5.23 -1.66 1.75
C LYS A 122 5.57 -3.01 1.16
N ILE A 123 6.87 -3.29 1.11
CA ILE A 123 7.45 -4.58 0.73
C ILE A 123 8.33 -5.05 1.87
N TRP A 124 8.09 -6.26 2.37
CA TRP A 124 8.96 -6.93 3.35
C TRP A 124 9.83 -7.97 2.67
N LYS A 125 11.08 -8.04 3.09
CA LYS A 125 12.04 -9.06 2.71
C LYS A 125 13.00 -9.32 3.87
N ASP A 126 12.46 -9.52 5.02
CA ASP A 126 13.20 -9.75 6.26
C ASP A 126 13.08 -11.22 6.73
N THR A 127 13.58 -11.51 7.92
CA THR A 127 13.52 -12.85 8.53
C THR A 127 12.10 -13.35 8.82
N THR A 128 11.09 -12.46 8.75
CA THR A 128 9.68 -12.82 8.92
C THR A 128 9.04 -13.31 7.62
N CYS A 129 9.70 -13.08 6.48
CA CYS A 129 9.26 -13.52 5.16
C CYS A 129 9.77 -14.93 4.84
N PRO A 130 9.13 -15.64 3.90
CA PRO A 130 9.65 -16.88 3.36
C PRO A 130 11.02 -16.66 2.71
N SER A 131 11.91 -17.64 2.80
CA SER A 131 13.27 -17.51 2.26
C SER A 131 13.28 -17.12 0.78
N GLY A 132 13.88 -15.97 0.47
CA GLY A 132 14.05 -15.48 -0.89
C GLY A 132 12.81 -14.84 -1.53
N LEU A 133 11.68 -14.75 -0.83
CA LEU A 133 10.46 -14.13 -1.34
C LEU A 133 10.22 -12.76 -0.72
N ALA A 134 9.73 -11.83 -1.54
CA ALA A 134 9.23 -10.54 -1.10
C ALA A 134 7.72 -10.63 -0.83
N VAL A 135 7.28 -10.07 0.28
CA VAL A 135 5.86 -10.00 0.67
C VAL A 135 5.38 -8.57 0.48
N PHE A 136 4.30 -8.41 -0.24
CA PHE A 136 3.67 -7.13 -0.55
C PHE A 136 2.52 -6.87 0.41
N GLY A 137 2.52 -5.68 1.01
CA GLY A 137 1.43 -5.22 1.86
C GLY A 137 0.47 -4.33 1.11
N THR A 138 -0.76 -4.77 0.98
CA THR A 138 -1.87 -3.95 0.49
C THR A 138 -2.68 -3.47 1.68
N LEU A 139 -2.87 -2.17 1.80
CA LEU A 139 -3.63 -1.56 2.89
C LEU A 139 -5.04 -1.23 2.42
N VAL A 140 -6.06 -1.70 3.11
CA VAL A 140 -7.46 -1.34 2.89
C VAL A 140 -7.92 -0.49 4.06
N LEU A 141 -8.34 0.74 3.80
CA LEU A 141 -8.61 1.77 4.78
C LEU A 141 -10.06 2.21 4.74
N GLY A 142 -10.68 2.30 5.91
CA GLY A 142 -11.91 3.02 6.16
C GLY A 142 -11.65 4.45 6.64
N ALA A 143 -12.71 5.23 6.82
CA ALA A 143 -12.63 6.56 7.42
C ALA A 143 -12.10 6.47 8.87
N HIS A 144 -11.37 7.49 9.29
CA HIS A 144 -10.80 7.59 10.65
C HIS A 144 -9.85 6.45 11.07
N ALA A 145 -9.32 5.68 10.11
CA ALA A 145 -8.36 4.62 10.38
C ALA A 145 -7.06 5.16 10.98
N TYR A 146 -6.60 6.31 10.48
CA TYR A 146 -5.38 6.96 10.96
C TYR A 146 -5.52 8.50 10.95
N GLY A 147 -4.65 9.14 11.67
CA GLY A 147 -4.50 10.59 11.70
C GLY A 147 -3.08 11.02 11.38
N VAL A 148 -2.95 12.21 10.84
CA VAL A 148 -1.68 12.87 10.56
C VAL A 148 -1.70 14.22 11.25
N THR A 149 -0.60 14.58 11.93
CA THR A 149 -0.48 15.90 12.54
C THR A 149 -0.16 16.94 11.49
N GLU A 150 -0.85 18.06 11.56
CA GLU A 150 -0.52 19.28 10.84
C GLU A 150 -0.20 20.36 11.88
N LEU A 151 1.07 20.80 11.89
CA LEU A 151 1.55 21.83 12.81
C LEU A 151 1.64 23.14 12.08
N GLU A 152 1.12 24.20 12.69
CA GLU A 152 1.29 25.57 12.19
C GLU A 152 2.79 25.91 12.15
N GLY A 153 3.30 26.32 10.98
CA GLY A 153 4.74 26.55 10.77
C GLY A 153 5.61 25.30 10.64
N GLY A 154 5.04 24.08 10.79
CA GLY A 154 5.76 22.80 10.67
C GLY A 154 5.60 22.11 9.31
N GLY A 155 4.96 22.74 8.35
CA GLY A 155 4.79 22.22 6.99
C GLY A 155 6.11 21.99 6.26
N LEU A 156 6.04 21.33 5.10
CA LEU A 156 7.20 21.10 4.26
C LEU A 156 7.73 22.43 3.69
N GLU A 157 8.92 22.82 4.14
CA GLU A 157 9.61 24.03 3.69
C GLU A 157 10.85 23.67 2.87
N HIS A 158 10.96 24.25 1.68
CA HIS A 158 12.15 24.14 0.84
C HIS A 158 13.09 25.33 1.12
N ILE A 159 14.33 25.01 1.47
CA ILE A 159 15.37 25.98 1.82
C ILE A 159 16.40 25.96 0.72
N VAL A 160 16.53 27.06 -0.02
CA VAL A 160 17.56 27.25 -1.04
C VAL A 160 18.47 28.38 -0.62
N LYS A 161 19.74 28.08 -0.46
CA LYS A 161 20.80 29.06 -0.18
C LYS A 161 21.69 29.17 -1.41
N GLN A 162 21.73 30.37 -1.95
CA GLN A 162 22.54 30.69 -3.13
C GLN A 162 24.04 30.75 -2.78
N LEU A 163 24.86 30.85 -3.82
CA LEU A 163 26.32 31.05 -3.69
C LEU A 163 26.62 32.27 -2.81
N GLY A 164 27.60 32.15 -1.93
CA GLY A 164 28.03 33.21 -1.03
C GLY A 164 27.18 33.40 0.22
N TYR A 165 26.27 32.46 0.53
CA TYR A 165 25.47 32.53 1.74
C TYR A 165 26.25 31.94 2.95
N GLY A 166 26.35 32.71 4.04
CA GLY A 166 27.05 32.31 5.27
C GLY A 166 28.56 32.52 5.15
N ASP A 167 29.34 31.53 5.61
CA ASP A 167 30.81 31.58 5.63
C ASP A 167 31.42 31.11 4.31
N ASP A 168 30.94 31.60 3.17
CA ASP A 168 31.47 31.29 1.85
C ASP A 168 31.92 32.56 1.11
N PRO A 169 33.08 33.13 1.49
CA PRO A 169 33.57 34.38 0.91
C PRO A 169 33.99 34.24 -0.56
N LEU A 170 34.19 33.02 -1.05
CA LEU A 170 34.60 32.75 -2.44
C LEU A 170 33.43 32.42 -3.37
N ASN A 171 32.19 32.46 -2.89
CA ASN A 171 30.98 32.11 -3.66
C ASN A 171 31.04 30.75 -4.37
N GLN A 172 31.57 29.72 -3.69
CA GLN A 172 31.79 28.40 -4.27
C GLN A 172 30.73 27.36 -3.86
N ARG A 173 29.89 27.67 -2.89
CA ARG A 173 28.94 26.72 -2.30
C ARG A 173 27.50 27.23 -2.42
N ALA A 174 26.63 26.38 -2.92
CA ALA A 174 25.18 26.54 -2.83
C ALA A 174 24.61 25.33 -2.09
N SER A 175 23.57 25.52 -1.29
CA SER A 175 22.93 24.40 -0.60
C SER A 175 21.42 24.44 -0.81
N VAL A 176 20.87 23.23 -0.98
CA VAL A 176 19.44 23.01 -1.08
C VAL A 176 19.06 21.99 0.00
N GLY A 177 18.09 22.33 0.82
CA GLY A 177 17.58 21.46 1.85
C GLY A 177 16.06 21.56 1.96
N TRP A 178 15.50 20.72 2.78
CA TRP A 178 14.10 20.80 3.18
C TRP A 178 13.98 20.44 4.67
N LYS A 179 12.98 20.98 5.30
CA LYS A 179 12.56 20.59 6.63
C LYS A 179 11.04 20.42 6.69
N GLY A 180 10.57 19.57 7.56
CA GLY A 180 9.16 19.36 7.80
C GLY A 180 8.94 18.60 9.09
N MET A 181 7.82 18.83 9.75
CA MET A 181 7.39 18.10 10.92
C MET A 181 6.10 17.37 10.57
N ARG A 182 6.10 16.05 10.73
CA ARG A 182 4.94 15.21 10.49
C ARG A 182 4.99 14.01 11.42
N ALA A 183 3.87 13.73 12.06
CA ALA A 183 3.65 12.47 12.73
C ALA A 183 2.38 11.84 12.20
N ALA A 184 2.37 10.53 12.09
CA ALA A 184 1.20 9.75 11.73
C ALA A 184 0.97 8.71 12.82
N GLU A 185 -0.30 8.46 13.14
CA GLU A 185 -0.67 7.45 14.14
C GLU A 185 -1.95 6.74 13.69
N ARG A 186 -2.06 5.45 14.02
CA ARG A 186 -3.28 4.69 13.83
C ARG A 186 -4.28 5.08 14.90
N LEU A 187 -5.46 5.53 14.52
CA LEU A 187 -6.50 5.95 15.45
C LEU A 187 -7.38 4.77 15.85
N VAL A 188 -7.88 4.04 14.86
CA VAL A 188 -8.73 2.88 15.07
C VAL A 188 -8.17 1.71 14.27
N GLU A 189 -7.56 0.77 14.95
CA GLU A 189 -6.92 -0.41 14.35
C GLU A 189 -7.91 -1.26 13.54
N GLN A 190 -9.15 -1.34 13.98
CA GLN A 190 -10.21 -2.13 13.35
C GLN A 190 -10.70 -1.55 12.01
N TYR A 191 -10.43 -0.26 11.75
CA TYR A 191 -10.86 0.40 10.52
C TYR A 191 -9.83 0.31 9.40
N MET A 192 -8.84 -0.55 9.61
CA MET A 192 -7.78 -0.81 8.65
C MET A 192 -7.54 -2.31 8.56
N VAL A 193 -7.41 -2.83 7.34
CA VAL A 193 -7.04 -4.22 7.07
C VAL A 193 -5.80 -4.23 6.19
N ARG A 194 -4.78 -4.99 6.60
CA ARG A 194 -3.59 -5.23 5.80
C ARG A 194 -3.68 -6.60 5.15
N ILE A 195 -3.60 -6.66 3.83
CA ILE A 195 -3.52 -7.90 3.08
C ILE A 195 -2.07 -8.15 2.72
N GLU A 196 -1.54 -9.31 3.08
CA GLU A 196 -0.19 -9.74 2.74
C GLU A 196 -0.22 -10.82 1.67
N SER A 197 0.48 -10.57 0.57
CA SER A 197 0.54 -11.46 -0.59
C SER A 197 1.94 -11.49 -1.20
N VAL A 198 2.21 -12.48 -2.04
CA VAL A 198 3.39 -12.56 -2.88
C VAL A 198 2.97 -12.20 -4.31
N SER A 199 3.87 -11.64 -5.11
CA SER A 199 3.59 -11.37 -6.52
C SER A 199 4.17 -12.44 -7.44
N SER A 200 3.38 -12.88 -8.42
CA SER A 200 3.84 -13.78 -9.48
C SER A 200 4.82 -13.09 -10.43
N TYR A 201 4.67 -11.78 -10.61
CA TYR A 201 5.54 -10.98 -11.48
C TYR A 201 6.94 -10.80 -10.90
N SER A 202 7.09 -10.50 -9.62
CA SER A 202 8.37 -10.28 -8.97
C SER A 202 8.36 -10.73 -7.52
N GLY A 203 8.67 -12.01 -7.30
CA GLY A 203 8.83 -12.56 -5.95
C GLY A 203 10.15 -12.14 -5.26
N THR A 204 11.05 -11.41 -5.94
CA THR A 204 12.38 -11.05 -5.42
C THR A 204 12.60 -9.54 -5.29
N ALA A 205 11.54 -8.74 -5.33
CA ALA A 205 11.63 -7.30 -5.18
C ALA A 205 12.43 -6.89 -3.93
N ALA A 206 13.11 -5.75 -3.98
CA ALA A 206 13.80 -5.21 -2.82
C ALA A 206 12.79 -4.68 -1.78
N ALA A 207 13.11 -4.82 -0.50
CA ALA A 207 12.35 -4.18 0.56
C ALA A 207 12.47 -2.65 0.48
N ASN A 208 11.44 -1.95 0.92
CA ASN A 208 11.39 -0.49 0.95
C ASN A 208 10.96 0.06 2.32
#